data_f963ded7e40f44f5fe99193fb6090c46
#
_entry.id   f963ded7e40f44f5fe99193fb6090c46
#
_cell.length_a   1.000
_cell.length_b   1.000
_cell.length_c   1.000
_cell.angle_alpha   90.00
_cell.angle_beta   90.00
_cell.angle_gamma   90.00
#
_symmetry.space_group_name_H-M   'P 1'
#
loop_
_entity.id
_entity.type
_entity.pdbx_description
1 polymer ?
#
loop_
_entity_poly.entity_id
_entity_poly.type
_entity_poly.pdbx_seq_one_letter_code
_entity_poly.pdbx_strand_id
1 'polypeptide(L)'
;MTGLEAVRRHHLAAAHVRADAILRDARAQAQQIAAKSEADARALVEQAEKEGEEAAELDTSLEWTSARRRARGVILAAQNEAYQDLRAAVTAAVSCDSRYPSLLGCLADAARRKLGPGAEVAVDAGGDRGVTATRKDRLVDWSLEKIVDESVYRLGPSIEELWR
;
A
#
# COMPACT_ATOMS: atom_id res chain seq x y z
N MET A 1 -98.96 0.39 -12.75
CA MET A 1 -97.49 0.70 -12.76
C MET A 1 -97.17 1.03 -14.23
N THR A 2 -96.76 2.25 -14.46
CA THR A 2 -96.51 2.71 -15.84
C THR A 2 -95.17 2.10 -16.38
N GLY A 3 -95.20 1.64 -17.66
CA GLY A 3 -94.05 1.00 -18.34
C GLY A 3 -92.71 1.83 -18.20
N LEU A 4 -92.85 3.11 -18.00
CA LEU A 4 -91.73 4.07 -17.83
C LEU A 4 -90.95 3.82 -16.48
N GLU A 5 -91.62 3.47 -15.43
CA GLU A 5 -90.98 3.17 -14.10
C GLU A 5 -90.22 1.83 -14.13
N ALA A 6 -90.67 0.87 -14.90
CA ALA A 6 -89.96 -0.41 -15.11
C ALA A 6 -88.62 -0.16 -15.89
N VAL A 7 -88.66 0.65 -16.97
CA VAL A 7 -87.49 1.00 -17.77
C VAL A 7 -86.49 1.82 -16.92
N ARG A 8 -86.93 2.77 -16.15
CA ARG A 8 -86.07 3.56 -15.24
C ARG A 8 -85.35 2.68 -14.22
N ARG A 9 -86.08 1.75 -13.57
CA ARG A 9 -85.48 0.78 -12.62
C ARG A 9 -84.45 -0.13 -13.30
N HIS A 10 -84.73 -0.59 -14.50
CA HIS A 10 -83.80 -1.40 -15.26
C HIS A 10 -82.48 -0.64 -15.57
N HIS A 11 -82.59 0.61 -16.03
CA HIS A 11 -81.39 1.44 -16.33
C HIS A 11 -80.62 1.76 -15.07
N LEU A 12 -81.29 2.05 -13.93
CA LEU A 12 -80.62 2.28 -12.65
C LEU A 12 -79.85 1.02 -12.15
N ALA A 13 -80.51 -0.16 -12.24
CA ALA A 13 -79.90 -1.41 -11.88
C ALA A 13 -78.66 -1.71 -12.76
N ALA A 14 -78.78 -1.51 -14.08
CA ALA A 14 -77.67 -1.66 -15.00
C ALA A 14 -76.52 -0.65 -14.73
N ALA A 15 -76.85 0.60 -14.36
CA ALA A 15 -75.88 1.61 -13.98
C ALA A 15 -75.11 1.22 -12.67
N HIS A 16 -75.85 0.71 -11.67
CA HIS A 16 -75.22 0.22 -10.44
C HIS A 16 -74.26 -0.97 -10.69
N VAL A 17 -74.69 -1.97 -11.51
CA VAL A 17 -73.83 -3.10 -11.86
C VAL A 17 -72.56 -2.62 -12.55
N ARG A 18 -72.63 -1.65 -13.47
CA ARG A 18 -71.45 -1.08 -14.14
C ARG A 18 -70.57 -0.31 -13.15
N ALA A 19 -71.15 0.50 -12.26
CA ALA A 19 -70.38 1.23 -11.22
C ALA A 19 -69.63 0.25 -10.31
N ASP A 20 -70.31 -0.81 -9.86
CA ASP A 20 -69.70 -1.84 -9.01
C ASP A 20 -68.56 -2.59 -9.74
N ALA A 21 -68.71 -2.84 -11.04
CA ALA A 21 -67.66 -3.46 -11.85
C ALA A 21 -66.42 -2.51 -11.92
N ILE A 22 -66.62 -1.23 -12.23
CA ILE A 22 -65.57 -0.27 -12.32
C ILE A 22 -64.82 -0.12 -10.97
N LEU A 23 -65.56 -0.08 -9.85
CA LEU A 23 -64.99 -0.02 -8.54
C LEU A 23 -64.19 -1.27 -8.18
N ARG A 24 -64.67 -2.45 -8.54
CA ARG A 24 -63.92 -3.71 -8.35
C ARG A 24 -62.63 -3.72 -9.14
N ASP A 25 -62.68 -3.34 -10.40
CA ASP A 25 -61.49 -3.29 -11.29
C ASP A 25 -60.47 -2.26 -10.80
N ALA A 26 -60.95 -1.07 -10.40
CA ALA A 26 -60.06 -0.04 -9.82
C ALA A 26 -59.38 -0.48 -8.50
N ARG A 27 -60.12 -1.21 -7.64
CA ARG A 27 -59.55 -1.78 -6.40
C ARG A 27 -58.53 -2.87 -6.71
N ALA A 28 -58.81 -3.75 -7.66
CA ALA A 28 -57.87 -4.79 -8.08
C ALA A 28 -56.59 -4.19 -8.65
N GLN A 29 -56.71 -3.19 -9.53
CA GLN A 29 -55.54 -2.44 -10.05
C GLN A 29 -54.74 -1.75 -8.94
N ALA A 30 -55.40 -1.08 -8.01
CA ALA A 30 -54.74 -0.44 -6.88
C ALA A 30 -53.97 -1.45 -6.00
N GLN A 31 -54.56 -2.64 -5.75
CA GLN A 31 -53.87 -3.69 -5.00
C GLN A 31 -52.66 -4.27 -5.77
N GLN A 32 -52.77 -4.42 -7.09
CA GLN A 32 -51.65 -4.89 -7.93
C GLN A 32 -50.50 -3.85 -7.92
N ILE A 33 -50.81 -2.56 -8.03
CA ILE A 33 -49.82 -1.51 -7.98
C ILE A 33 -49.14 -1.48 -6.61
N ALA A 34 -49.91 -1.56 -5.51
CA ALA A 34 -49.35 -1.58 -4.16
C ALA A 34 -48.42 -2.80 -3.96
N ALA A 35 -48.87 -4.01 -4.33
CA ALA A 35 -48.07 -5.22 -4.23
C ALA A 35 -46.78 -5.17 -5.06
N LYS A 36 -46.88 -4.62 -6.29
CA LYS A 36 -45.69 -4.41 -7.11
C LYS A 36 -44.71 -3.41 -6.49
N SER A 37 -45.21 -2.27 -6.01
CA SER A 37 -44.39 -1.26 -5.37
C SER A 37 -43.70 -1.77 -4.11
N GLU A 38 -44.37 -2.59 -3.30
CA GLU A 38 -43.76 -3.26 -2.15
C GLU A 38 -42.67 -4.26 -2.57
N ALA A 39 -42.87 -5.03 -3.61
CA ALA A 39 -41.89 -5.98 -4.13
C ALA A 39 -40.66 -5.23 -4.68
N ASP A 40 -40.87 -4.18 -5.46
CA ASP A 40 -39.80 -3.34 -6.02
C ASP A 40 -38.99 -2.64 -4.89
N ALA A 41 -39.68 -2.16 -3.86
CA ALA A 41 -39.03 -1.55 -2.70
C ALA A 41 -38.17 -2.54 -1.90
N ARG A 42 -38.66 -3.77 -1.69
CA ARG A 42 -37.88 -4.83 -1.02
C ARG A 42 -36.66 -5.22 -1.82
N ALA A 43 -36.80 -5.39 -3.15
CA ALA A 43 -35.68 -5.71 -4.02
C ALA A 43 -34.61 -4.60 -4.02
N LEU A 44 -35.03 -3.32 -3.97
CA LEU A 44 -34.10 -2.19 -3.89
C LEU A 44 -33.33 -2.17 -2.57
N VAL A 45 -34.01 -2.45 -1.46
CA VAL A 45 -33.36 -2.52 -0.13
C VAL A 45 -32.36 -3.68 -0.09
N GLU A 46 -32.74 -4.87 -0.54
CA GLU A 46 -31.86 -6.04 -0.59
C GLU A 46 -30.62 -5.79 -1.47
N GLN A 47 -30.82 -5.13 -2.61
CA GLN A 47 -29.72 -4.75 -3.48
C GLN A 47 -28.78 -3.74 -2.79
N ALA A 48 -29.32 -2.72 -2.15
CA ALA A 48 -28.53 -1.70 -1.43
C ALA A 48 -27.76 -2.30 -0.25
N GLU A 49 -28.35 -3.23 0.49
CA GLU A 49 -27.68 -3.96 1.56
C GLU A 49 -26.49 -4.77 1.03
N LYS A 50 -26.69 -5.52 -0.05
CA LYS A 50 -25.63 -6.29 -0.68
C LYS A 50 -24.49 -5.42 -1.22
N GLU A 51 -24.82 -4.34 -1.91
CA GLU A 51 -23.81 -3.38 -2.40
C GLU A 51 -23.05 -2.74 -1.24
N GLY A 52 -23.73 -2.45 -0.14
CA GLY A 52 -23.12 -1.93 1.08
C GLY A 52 -22.17 -2.92 1.75
N GLU A 53 -22.55 -4.20 1.84
CA GLU A 53 -21.69 -5.26 2.36
C GLU A 53 -20.42 -5.45 1.50
N GLU A 54 -20.58 -5.53 0.18
CA GLU A 54 -19.47 -5.67 -0.77
C GLU A 54 -18.50 -4.47 -0.68
N ALA A 55 -19.03 -3.25 -0.55
CA ALA A 55 -18.23 -2.04 -0.38
C ALA A 55 -17.47 -2.04 0.96
N ALA A 56 -18.10 -2.47 2.05
CA ALA A 56 -17.49 -2.55 3.36
C ALA A 56 -16.38 -3.61 3.42
N GLU A 57 -16.55 -4.76 2.77
CA GLU A 57 -15.51 -5.79 2.65
C GLU A 57 -14.29 -5.27 1.88
N LEU A 58 -14.51 -4.56 0.78
CA LEU A 58 -13.44 -3.96 -0.01
C LEU A 58 -12.68 -2.91 0.81
N ASP A 59 -13.38 -2.02 1.49
CA ASP A 59 -12.78 -0.98 2.34
C ASP A 59 -11.94 -1.60 3.47
N THR A 60 -12.48 -2.60 4.14
CA THR A 60 -11.76 -3.35 5.18
C THR A 60 -10.47 -3.98 4.65
N SER A 61 -10.53 -4.58 3.46
CA SER A 61 -9.36 -5.17 2.79
C SER A 61 -8.29 -4.13 2.46
N LEU A 62 -8.70 -2.96 1.96
CA LEU A 62 -7.81 -1.84 1.66
C LEU A 62 -7.16 -1.27 2.93
N GLU A 63 -7.92 -1.10 4.00
CA GLU A 63 -7.40 -0.65 5.30
C GLU A 63 -6.37 -1.64 5.88
N TRP A 64 -6.64 -2.93 5.85
CA TRP A 64 -5.70 -3.97 6.27
C TRP A 64 -4.40 -3.93 5.47
N THR A 65 -4.51 -3.80 4.15
CA THR A 65 -3.35 -3.71 3.27
C THR A 65 -2.52 -2.46 3.56
N SER A 66 -3.19 -1.33 3.76
CA SER A 66 -2.56 -0.07 4.13
C SER A 66 -1.87 -0.14 5.50
N ALA A 67 -2.53 -0.72 6.49
CA ALA A 67 -1.97 -0.93 7.83
C ALA A 67 -0.72 -1.82 7.80
N ARG A 68 -0.75 -2.92 7.04
CA ARG A 68 0.42 -3.80 6.84
C ARG A 68 1.58 -3.08 6.17
N ARG A 69 1.31 -2.25 5.15
CA ARG A 69 2.35 -1.46 4.48
C ARG A 69 2.99 -0.46 5.44
N ARG A 70 2.18 0.25 6.24
CA ARG A 70 2.68 1.19 7.25
C ARG A 70 3.53 0.49 8.31
N ALA A 71 3.07 -0.64 8.85
CA ALA A 71 3.82 -1.42 9.82
C ALA A 71 5.17 -1.90 9.26
N ARG A 72 5.18 -2.43 8.03
CA ARG A 72 6.42 -2.82 7.35
C ARG A 72 7.35 -1.63 7.12
N GLY A 73 6.80 -0.46 6.76
CA GLY A 73 7.57 0.78 6.61
C GLY A 73 8.27 1.19 7.89
N VAL A 74 7.61 1.11 9.05
CA VAL A 74 8.21 1.39 10.37
C VAL A 74 9.33 0.41 10.69
N ILE A 75 9.12 -0.88 10.45
CA ILE A 75 10.15 -1.90 10.69
C ILE A 75 11.38 -1.64 9.81
N LEU A 76 11.18 -1.42 8.50
CA LEU A 76 12.28 -1.15 7.58
C LEU A 76 13.03 0.15 7.91
N ALA A 77 12.33 1.18 8.38
CA ALA A 77 12.95 2.42 8.82
C ALA A 77 13.85 2.19 10.06
N ALA A 78 13.35 1.45 11.05
CA ALA A 78 14.14 1.11 12.25
C ALA A 78 15.35 0.22 11.90
N GLN A 79 15.18 -0.75 11.00
CA GLN A 79 16.30 -1.56 10.53
C GLN A 79 17.35 -0.72 9.81
N ASN A 80 16.93 0.21 8.93
CA ASN A 80 17.86 1.09 8.24
C ASN A 80 18.62 2.01 9.24
N GLU A 81 17.92 2.56 10.23
CA GLU A 81 18.56 3.36 11.29
C GLU A 81 19.63 2.56 12.04
N ALA A 82 19.31 1.35 12.48
CA ALA A 82 20.26 0.45 13.13
C ALA A 82 21.46 0.08 12.24
N TYR A 83 21.24 -0.08 10.93
CA TYR A 83 22.34 -0.27 9.97
C TYR A 83 23.25 0.97 9.87
N GLN A 84 22.69 2.17 9.83
CA GLN A 84 23.47 3.40 9.79
C GLN A 84 24.27 3.58 11.08
N ASP A 85 23.67 3.30 12.23
CA ASP A 85 24.34 3.34 13.53
C ASP A 85 25.50 2.34 13.62
N LEU A 86 25.27 1.12 13.14
CA LEU A 86 26.33 0.10 13.06
C LEU A 86 27.50 0.58 12.19
N ARG A 87 27.22 1.11 11.00
CA ARG A 87 28.24 1.64 10.10
C ARG A 87 29.02 2.78 10.74
N ALA A 88 28.34 3.72 11.38
CA ALA A 88 28.98 4.82 12.08
C ALA A 88 29.87 4.32 13.24
N ALA A 89 29.37 3.38 14.03
CA ALA A 89 30.13 2.79 15.14
C ALA A 89 31.37 2.03 14.66
N VAL A 90 31.25 1.24 13.58
CA VAL A 90 32.40 0.50 13.00
C VAL A 90 33.40 1.47 12.43
N THR A 91 32.96 2.50 11.70
CA THR A 91 33.86 3.56 11.15
C THR A 91 34.62 4.25 12.26
N ALA A 92 33.93 4.65 13.33
CA ALA A 92 34.56 5.26 14.49
C ALA A 92 35.57 4.31 15.16
N ALA A 93 35.20 3.06 15.42
CA ALA A 93 36.08 2.06 16.05
C ALA A 93 37.34 1.81 15.22
N VAL A 94 37.22 1.64 13.90
CA VAL A 94 38.36 1.42 13.02
C VAL A 94 39.25 2.63 12.96
N SER A 95 38.73 3.84 12.87
CA SER A 95 39.51 5.07 12.80
C SER A 95 40.25 5.41 14.09
N CYS A 96 39.76 4.94 15.24
CA CYS A 96 40.41 5.11 16.56
C CYS A 96 41.37 3.98 16.91
N ASP A 97 41.42 2.90 16.13
CA ASP A 97 42.34 1.77 16.38
C ASP A 97 43.81 2.21 16.12
N SER A 98 44.68 1.84 17.03
CA SER A 98 46.13 2.15 16.93
C SER A 98 46.79 1.57 15.67
N ARG A 99 46.19 0.55 15.06
CA ARG A 99 46.67 -0.07 13.82
C ARG A 99 46.20 0.64 12.55
N TYR A 100 45.30 1.62 12.66
CA TYR A 100 44.74 2.32 11.49
C TYR A 100 45.79 2.98 10.62
N PRO A 101 46.83 3.69 11.13
CA PRO A 101 47.89 4.23 10.29
C PRO A 101 48.67 3.18 9.49
N SER A 102 48.90 2.00 10.08
CA SER A 102 49.57 0.90 9.40
C SER A 102 48.70 0.32 8.31
N LEU A 103 47.38 0.23 8.51
CA LEU A 103 46.39 -0.18 7.51
C LEU A 103 46.42 0.79 6.32
N LEU A 104 46.40 2.11 6.57
CA LEU A 104 46.45 3.10 5.51
C LEU A 104 47.75 2.96 4.66
N GLY A 105 48.88 2.70 5.28
CA GLY A 105 50.15 2.44 4.57
C GLY A 105 50.04 1.22 3.64
N CYS A 106 49.51 0.11 4.17
CA CYS A 106 49.29 -1.11 3.37
C CYS A 106 48.33 -0.89 2.19
N LEU A 107 47.24 -0.17 2.41
CA LEU A 107 46.26 0.17 1.36
C LEU A 107 46.89 1.07 0.28
N ALA A 108 47.65 2.08 0.69
CA ALA A 108 48.34 2.99 -0.23
C ALA A 108 49.36 2.26 -1.11
N ASP A 109 50.11 1.32 -0.54
CA ASP A 109 51.06 0.49 -1.32
C ASP A 109 50.33 -0.50 -2.24
N ALA A 110 49.24 -1.07 -1.80
CA ALA A 110 48.43 -1.93 -2.64
C ALA A 110 47.77 -1.14 -3.79
N ALA A 111 47.31 0.10 -3.56
CA ALA A 111 46.78 0.97 -4.59
C ALA A 111 47.85 1.32 -5.65
N ARG A 112 49.04 1.65 -5.20
CA ARG A 112 50.19 1.89 -6.10
C ARG A 112 50.54 0.69 -6.96
N ARG A 113 50.55 -0.51 -6.35
CA ARG A 113 50.77 -1.77 -7.11
C ARG A 113 49.68 -2.01 -8.14
N LYS A 114 48.43 -1.75 -7.79
CA LYS A 114 47.26 -2.00 -8.66
C LYS A 114 47.20 -1.05 -9.85
N LEU A 115 47.51 0.22 -9.65
CA LEU A 115 47.46 1.27 -10.68
C LEU A 115 48.79 1.39 -11.44
N GLY A 116 49.91 0.97 -10.86
CA GLY A 116 51.26 1.03 -11.43
C GLY A 116 51.96 2.38 -11.19
N PRO A 117 53.18 2.54 -11.74
CA PRO A 117 53.97 3.73 -11.53
C PRO A 117 53.27 5.00 -12.05
N GLY A 118 53.37 6.09 -11.28
CA GLY A 118 52.71 7.36 -11.59
C GLY A 118 51.25 7.46 -11.10
N ALA A 119 50.83 6.57 -10.21
CA ALA A 119 49.52 6.71 -9.52
C ALA A 119 49.63 7.79 -8.44
N GLU A 120 48.69 8.72 -8.43
CA GLU A 120 48.48 9.67 -7.37
C GLU A 120 47.66 9.03 -6.25
N VAL A 121 48.21 8.98 -5.04
CA VAL A 121 47.56 8.34 -3.90
C VAL A 121 47.30 9.39 -2.85
N ALA A 122 46.04 9.57 -2.50
CA ALA A 122 45.59 10.41 -1.42
C ALA A 122 45.24 9.54 -0.21
N VAL A 123 45.72 9.91 0.97
CA VAL A 123 45.48 9.21 2.23
C VAL A 123 44.80 10.18 3.17
N ASP A 124 43.66 9.83 3.73
CA ASP A 124 42.85 10.67 4.63
C ASP A 124 42.65 12.10 4.11
N ALA A 125 42.44 12.28 2.82
CA ALA A 125 42.34 13.58 2.17
C ALA A 125 40.91 14.09 2.10
N GLY A 126 40.72 15.39 2.35
CA GLY A 126 39.45 16.08 2.09
C GLY A 126 38.29 15.70 3.01
N GLY A 127 38.60 15.16 4.20
CA GLY A 127 37.53 14.70 5.15
C GLY A 127 37.12 13.26 4.98
N ASP A 128 37.46 12.62 3.85
CA ASP A 128 37.26 11.20 3.62
C ASP A 128 38.42 10.40 4.22
N ARG A 129 38.09 9.53 5.17
CA ARG A 129 39.07 8.63 5.77
C ARG A 129 39.35 7.45 4.81
N GLY A 130 40.60 6.97 4.81
CA GLY A 130 40.97 5.83 3.97
C GLY A 130 41.94 6.22 2.85
N VAL A 131 41.96 5.49 1.76
CA VAL A 131 42.85 5.67 0.63
C VAL A 131 42.10 5.75 -0.67
N THR A 132 42.34 6.80 -1.43
CA THR A 132 41.93 6.93 -2.82
C THR A 132 43.14 7.02 -3.71
N ALA A 133 43.13 6.41 -4.86
CA ALA A 133 44.23 6.50 -5.81
C ALA A 133 43.71 6.66 -7.23
N THR A 134 44.32 7.54 -7.98
CA THR A 134 43.95 7.86 -9.35
C THR A 134 45.17 7.73 -10.29
N ARG A 135 44.90 7.26 -11.51
CA ARG A 135 45.87 7.26 -12.60
C ARG A 135 45.16 7.31 -13.94
N LYS A 136 45.31 8.41 -14.66
CA LYS A 136 44.58 8.68 -15.91
C LYS A 136 43.06 8.55 -15.70
N ASP A 137 42.46 7.56 -16.32
CA ASP A 137 41.01 7.21 -16.28
C ASP A 137 40.68 6.13 -15.26
N ARG A 138 41.64 5.67 -14.45
CA ARG A 138 41.43 4.62 -13.45
C ARG A 138 41.43 5.20 -12.05
N LEU A 139 40.40 4.82 -11.30
CA LEU A 139 40.23 5.17 -9.88
C LEU A 139 40.20 3.90 -9.03
N VAL A 140 40.91 3.91 -7.94
CA VAL A 140 40.79 2.95 -6.84
C VAL A 140 40.30 3.75 -5.63
N ASP A 141 39.12 3.40 -5.16
CA ASP A 141 38.51 4.01 -3.98
C ASP A 141 38.44 2.96 -2.87
N TRP A 142 39.29 3.13 -1.89
CA TRP A 142 39.34 2.39 -0.63
C TRP A 142 39.13 3.36 0.54
N SER A 143 38.14 4.24 0.40
CA SER A 143 37.67 5.04 1.52
C SER A 143 37.19 4.14 2.65
N LEU A 144 37.35 4.59 3.87
CA LEU A 144 36.95 3.81 5.06
C LEU A 144 35.46 3.48 5.02
N GLU A 145 34.66 4.43 4.57
CA GLU A 145 33.21 4.25 4.38
C GLU A 145 32.91 3.06 3.46
N LYS A 146 33.59 3.01 2.30
CA LYS A 146 33.38 1.94 1.32
C LYS A 146 33.86 0.57 1.81
N ILE A 147 34.96 0.54 2.56
CA ILE A 147 35.46 -0.70 3.18
C ILE A 147 34.48 -1.20 4.24
N VAL A 148 33.94 -0.29 5.04
CA VAL A 148 32.92 -0.62 6.05
C VAL A 148 31.66 -1.10 5.39
N ASP A 149 31.17 -0.43 4.33
CA ASP A 149 30.00 -0.85 3.56
C ASP A 149 30.12 -2.26 3.01
N GLU A 150 31.25 -2.55 2.37
CA GLU A 150 31.49 -3.89 1.80
C GLU A 150 31.58 -4.96 2.92
N SER A 151 32.18 -4.59 4.07
CA SER A 151 32.29 -5.48 5.20
C SER A 151 30.93 -5.77 5.86
N VAL A 152 30.12 -4.74 6.06
CA VAL A 152 28.76 -4.86 6.60
C VAL A 152 27.87 -5.65 5.63
N TYR A 153 27.98 -5.41 4.33
CA TYR A 153 27.27 -6.18 3.31
C TYR A 153 27.60 -7.67 3.36
N ARG A 154 28.88 -8.01 3.53
CA ARG A 154 29.32 -9.43 3.66
C ARG A 154 28.81 -10.10 4.93
N LEU A 155 28.57 -9.33 5.99
CA LEU A 155 27.96 -9.78 7.25
C LEU A 155 26.42 -9.82 7.20
N GLY A 156 25.81 -9.39 6.09
CA GLY A 156 24.36 -9.28 5.93
C GLY A 156 23.57 -10.46 6.43
N PRO A 157 23.89 -11.72 6.07
CA PRO A 157 23.16 -12.89 6.56
C PRO A 157 23.19 -13.01 8.09
N SER A 158 24.33 -12.74 8.74
CA SER A 158 24.46 -12.78 10.21
C SER A 158 23.73 -11.63 10.89
N ILE A 159 23.65 -10.47 10.24
CA ILE A 159 22.91 -9.31 10.75
C ILE A 159 21.41 -9.55 10.62
N GLU A 160 20.95 -10.17 9.55
CA GLU A 160 19.55 -10.54 9.36
C GLU A 160 19.02 -11.51 10.44
N GLU A 161 19.89 -12.36 10.99
CA GLU A 161 19.52 -13.24 12.12
C GLU A 161 19.17 -12.45 13.39
N LEU A 162 19.70 -11.24 13.57
CA LEU A 162 19.38 -10.39 14.72
C LEU A 162 17.95 -9.79 14.67
N TRP A 163 17.32 -9.84 13.49
CA TRP A 163 15.97 -9.30 13.28
C TRP A 163 14.87 -10.37 13.36
N ARG A 164 15.21 -11.61 13.57
CA ARG A 164 14.29 -12.72 13.73
C ARG A 164 13.98 -12.98 15.20
#